data_a2e937ae04875b2fa9bf401b61209820
#
_entry.id   a2e937ae04875b2fa9bf401b61209820
#
_cell.length_a   1.000
_cell.length_b   1.000
_cell.length_c   1.000
_cell.angle_alpha   90.00
_cell.angle_beta   90.00
_cell.angle_gamma   90.00
#
_symmetry.space_group_name_H-M   'P 1'
#
loop_
_entity.id
_entity.type
_entity.pdbx_description
1 polymer ?
#
loop_
_entity_poly.entity_id
_entity_poly.type
_entity_poly.pdbx_seq_one_letter_code
_entity_poly.pdbx_strand_id
1 'polypeptide(L)'
;MYKKRVFRSVLILECFLLCLTFGVKDGKEPETKREAVYEFHDSSAGVAMAFQEHIFEAGIIPKDLQIVRLTVEEKASLVYTFLQGPRAYREKWPWSGDWCERLVQGNSFGAFGCGLCCMANIYSTLSGYECSPWDMYEFATQASLYYPSSESGAIGWEDMQTTLTAAGFSCSLCVKPATYEEFQEQMKHTQSAIVLVSSNYDATYWQNTPGHYVNIWLYQEDTDLVLLAEPGNPEKNRTWIPLRYVYDALKLVSPYQYLAVAFYAEEANGWKWNGIDDNWNGRF
;
A
#
# COMPACT_ATOMS: atom_id res chain seq x y z
N MET A 1 31.68 11.96 -9.69
CA MET A 1 30.30 11.73 -9.25
C MET A 1 30.07 10.37 -8.57
N TYR A 2 30.91 9.37 -8.79
CA TYR A 2 30.76 8.00 -8.21
C TYR A 2 31.07 7.91 -6.70
N LYS A 3 31.99 8.73 -6.18
CA LYS A 3 32.40 8.69 -4.74
C LYS A 3 31.32 9.18 -3.74
N LYS A 4 30.35 10.00 -4.14
CA LYS A 4 29.30 10.51 -3.22
C LYS A 4 28.17 9.51 -2.97
N ARG A 5 27.92 8.56 -3.87
CA ARG A 5 26.87 7.53 -3.68
C ARG A 5 27.31 6.41 -2.75
N VAL A 6 28.58 6.02 -2.82
CA VAL A 6 29.15 4.98 -1.95
C VAL A 6 29.20 5.46 -0.49
N PHE A 7 29.48 6.76 -0.27
CA PHE A 7 29.57 7.31 1.09
C PHE A 7 28.20 7.38 1.81
N ARG A 8 27.11 7.62 1.08
CA ARG A 8 25.77 7.61 1.68
C ARG A 8 25.29 6.22 2.06
N SER A 9 25.60 5.22 1.27
CA SER A 9 25.22 3.83 1.56
C SER A 9 25.97 3.27 2.77
N VAL A 10 27.22 3.65 2.96
CA VAL A 10 28.02 3.25 4.14
C VAL A 10 27.53 3.95 5.40
N LEU A 11 27.11 5.22 5.32
CA LEU A 11 26.62 5.96 6.49
C LEU A 11 25.28 5.41 7.01
N ILE A 12 24.39 4.99 6.10
CA ILE A 12 23.11 4.34 6.48
C ILE A 12 23.37 2.98 7.14
N LEU A 13 24.36 2.24 6.67
CA LEU A 13 24.75 0.97 7.28
C LEU A 13 25.36 1.14 8.68
N GLU A 14 26.17 2.18 8.90
CA GLU A 14 26.75 2.47 10.22
C GLU A 14 25.70 2.93 11.24
N CYS A 15 24.69 3.72 10.82
CA CYS A 15 23.57 4.08 11.69
C CYS A 15 22.73 2.86 12.10
N PHE A 16 22.52 1.90 11.20
CA PHE A 16 21.80 0.66 11.52
C PHE A 16 22.57 -0.23 12.50
N LEU A 17 23.89 -0.34 12.35
CA LEU A 17 24.74 -1.06 13.30
C LEU A 17 24.83 -0.37 14.68
N LEU A 18 24.84 0.96 14.74
CA LEU A 18 24.86 1.69 16.01
C LEU A 18 23.56 1.50 16.82
N CYS A 19 22.41 1.43 16.18
CA CYS A 19 21.14 1.13 16.87
C CYS A 19 21.12 -0.27 17.49
N LEU A 20 21.82 -1.25 16.89
CA LEU A 20 21.90 -2.61 17.42
C LEU A 20 22.88 -2.78 18.60
N THR A 21 23.85 -1.89 18.75
CA THR A 21 24.88 -2.02 19.81
C THR A 21 24.55 -1.32 21.13
N PHE A 22 23.56 -0.44 21.18
CA PHE A 22 23.17 0.28 22.40
C PHE A 22 22.03 -0.36 23.20
N GLY A 23 21.52 -1.52 22.81
CA GLY A 23 20.39 -2.24 23.45
C GLY A 23 20.75 -3.24 24.54
N VAL A 24 22.02 -3.36 24.98
CA VAL A 24 22.39 -4.32 26.04
C VAL A 24 22.88 -3.59 27.29
N LYS A 25 21.99 -3.31 28.22
CA LYS A 25 22.29 -3.11 29.64
C LYS A 25 21.21 -3.75 30.51
N ASP A 26 21.69 -4.76 31.19
CA ASP A 26 21.26 -5.42 32.45
C ASP A 26 19.87 -5.14 33.04
N GLY A 27 19.16 -6.24 33.25
CA GLY A 27 18.36 -6.44 34.45
C GLY A 27 16.88 -6.71 34.24
N LYS A 28 16.49 -7.99 34.41
CA LYS A 28 15.14 -8.57 34.53
C LYS A 28 14.39 -8.75 33.22
N GLU A 29 14.20 -10.02 32.88
CA GLU A 29 13.30 -10.47 31.81
C GLU A 29 11.89 -9.88 31.98
N PRO A 30 11.38 -9.13 30.99
CA PRO A 30 9.95 -9.05 30.74
C PRO A 30 9.61 -10.11 29.70
N GLU A 31 8.46 -10.76 29.86
CA GLU A 31 7.85 -11.61 28.83
C GLU A 31 7.86 -10.88 27.48
N THR A 32 8.77 -11.24 26.61
CA THR A 32 8.96 -10.63 25.30
C THR A 32 7.81 -11.05 24.40
N LYS A 33 6.91 -10.12 24.10
CA LYS A 33 6.12 -10.18 22.87
C LYS A 33 7.10 -10.34 21.71
N ARG A 34 7.02 -11.45 21.00
CA ARG A 34 7.81 -11.70 19.79
C ARG A 34 7.36 -10.71 18.72
N GLU A 35 8.16 -9.70 18.44
CA GLU A 35 7.95 -8.86 17.26
C GLU A 35 8.37 -9.68 16.02
N ALA A 36 7.41 -9.96 15.16
CA ALA A 36 7.65 -10.55 13.86
C ALA A 36 8.00 -9.42 12.88
N VAL A 37 9.20 -9.44 12.34
CA VAL A 37 9.60 -8.53 11.26
C VAL A 37 9.08 -9.13 9.94
N TYR A 38 8.17 -8.44 9.28
CA TYR A 38 7.59 -8.86 8.01
C TYR A 38 8.32 -8.19 6.85
N GLU A 39 8.98 -8.99 6.00
CA GLU A 39 9.52 -8.50 4.72
C GLU A 39 8.53 -8.74 3.59
N PHE A 40 8.13 -7.65 2.93
CA PHE A 40 7.21 -7.69 1.78
C PHE A 40 7.91 -7.85 0.41
N HIS A 41 9.23 -7.85 0.35
CA HIS A 41 10.00 -7.92 -0.91
C HIS A 41 10.70 -9.26 -1.13
N ASP A 42 10.43 -9.89 -2.28
CA ASP A 42 11.10 -11.13 -2.71
C ASP A 42 12.20 -10.92 -3.79
N SER A 43 12.31 -9.74 -4.38
CA SER A 43 13.22 -9.48 -5.50
C SER A 43 14.68 -9.15 -5.13
N SER A 44 14.99 -8.99 -3.85
CA SER A 44 16.36 -8.84 -3.35
C SER A 44 16.90 -10.10 -2.64
N ALA A 45 16.23 -11.23 -2.82
CA ALA A 45 16.46 -12.46 -2.07
C ALA A 45 17.92 -12.95 -2.09
N GLY A 46 18.64 -12.79 -3.22
CA GLY A 46 20.04 -13.25 -3.31
C GLY A 46 21.00 -12.44 -2.47
N VAL A 47 20.88 -11.12 -2.43
CA VAL A 47 21.77 -10.23 -1.67
C VAL A 47 21.35 -10.20 -0.19
N ALA A 48 20.05 -10.22 0.10
CA ALA A 48 19.54 -10.27 1.46
C ALA A 48 19.85 -11.61 2.14
N MET A 49 19.77 -12.74 1.43
CA MET A 49 20.14 -14.06 1.97
C MET A 49 21.63 -14.15 2.27
N ALA A 50 22.51 -13.69 1.39
CA ALA A 50 23.96 -13.69 1.64
C ALA A 50 24.33 -12.79 2.83
N PHE A 51 23.65 -11.65 2.98
CA PHE A 51 23.84 -10.76 4.12
C PHE A 51 23.30 -11.35 5.42
N GLN A 52 22.15 -12.02 5.38
CA GLN A 52 21.58 -12.73 6.53
C GLN A 52 22.47 -13.90 6.99
N GLU A 53 22.99 -14.72 6.07
CA GLU A 53 23.91 -15.80 6.41
C GLU A 53 25.17 -15.26 7.10
N HIS A 54 25.72 -14.17 6.59
CA HIS A 54 26.91 -13.54 7.20
C HIS A 54 26.63 -12.97 8.60
N ILE A 55 25.48 -12.37 8.83
CA ILE A 55 25.05 -11.87 10.16
C ILE A 55 24.80 -13.03 11.13
N PHE A 56 24.23 -14.15 10.65
CA PHE A 56 24.02 -15.36 11.42
C PHE A 56 25.37 -16.02 11.83
N GLU A 57 26.31 -16.15 10.89
CA GLU A 57 27.66 -16.69 11.15
C GLU A 57 28.45 -15.79 12.08
N ALA A 58 28.28 -14.48 12.01
CA ALA A 58 28.92 -13.52 12.92
C ALA A 58 28.30 -13.50 14.34
N GLY A 59 27.22 -14.27 14.60
CA GLY A 59 26.54 -14.32 15.89
C GLY A 59 25.84 -13.04 16.31
N ILE A 60 25.56 -12.16 15.36
CA ILE A 60 24.89 -10.86 15.59
C ILE A 60 23.40 -11.04 15.81
N ILE A 61 22.80 -12.09 15.22
CA ILE A 61 21.40 -12.46 15.42
C ILE A 61 21.32 -13.73 16.29
N PRO A 62 20.47 -13.78 17.31
CA PRO A 62 20.26 -14.98 18.10
C PRO A 62 19.80 -16.15 17.21
N LYS A 63 20.39 -17.35 17.43
CA LYS A 63 20.11 -18.56 16.63
C LYS A 63 18.67 -19.07 16.74
N ASP A 64 17.90 -18.57 17.68
CA ASP A 64 16.49 -18.87 17.93
C ASP A 64 15.53 -17.91 17.21
N LEU A 65 16.05 -16.90 16.51
CA LEU A 65 15.24 -16.03 15.67
C LEU A 65 14.88 -16.79 14.38
N GLN A 66 13.70 -17.39 14.35
CA GLN A 66 13.17 -18.00 13.14
C GLN A 66 12.63 -16.90 12.23
N ILE A 67 13.25 -16.74 11.05
CA ILE A 67 12.68 -15.92 9.98
C ILE A 67 11.48 -16.69 9.42
N VAL A 68 10.29 -16.25 9.77
CA VAL A 68 9.04 -16.80 9.21
C VAL A 68 8.83 -16.19 7.84
N ARG A 69 9.05 -16.98 6.78
CA ARG A 69 8.64 -16.59 5.42
C ARG A 69 7.15 -16.84 5.29
N LEU A 70 6.36 -15.77 5.17
CA LEU A 70 4.95 -15.90 4.91
C LEU A 70 4.71 -16.38 3.48
N THR A 71 3.77 -17.30 3.32
CA THR A 71 3.22 -17.69 2.00
C THR A 71 2.51 -16.50 1.34
N VAL A 72 2.24 -16.60 0.06
CA VAL A 72 1.49 -15.55 -0.66
C VAL A 72 0.10 -15.37 -0.07
N GLU A 73 -0.57 -16.45 0.33
CA GLU A 73 -1.88 -16.45 0.97
C GLU A 73 -1.84 -15.77 2.35
N GLU A 74 -0.82 -16.05 3.15
CA GLU A 74 -0.63 -15.38 4.43
C GLU A 74 -0.38 -13.88 4.25
N LYS A 75 0.47 -13.47 3.30
CA LYS A 75 0.66 -12.07 2.93
C LYS A 75 -0.67 -11.43 2.47
N ALA A 76 -1.43 -12.11 1.62
CA ALA A 76 -2.72 -11.63 1.14
C ALA A 76 -3.73 -11.44 2.28
N SER A 77 -3.69 -12.29 3.33
CA SER A 77 -4.57 -12.13 4.49
C SER A 77 -4.30 -10.85 5.28
N LEU A 78 -3.10 -10.31 5.22
CA LEU A 78 -2.70 -9.08 5.91
C LEU A 78 -3.09 -7.80 5.15
N VAL A 79 -3.38 -7.90 3.84
CA VAL A 79 -3.72 -6.75 3.01
C VAL A 79 -5.10 -6.21 3.35
N TYR A 80 -5.18 -4.91 3.63
CA TYR A 80 -6.43 -4.18 3.77
C TYR A 80 -7.03 -3.86 2.40
N THR A 81 -8.36 -3.96 2.29
CA THR A 81 -9.07 -3.83 1.02
C THR A 81 -10.45 -3.20 1.20
N PHE A 82 -10.47 -1.99 1.76
CA PHE A 82 -11.70 -1.27 2.08
C PHE A 82 -12.59 -1.03 0.87
N LEU A 83 -13.91 -1.16 1.09
CA LEU A 83 -14.96 -0.88 0.13
C LEU A 83 -15.54 0.53 0.35
N GLN A 84 -15.92 1.20 -0.73
CA GLN A 84 -16.45 2.57 -0.68
C GLN A 84 -17.98 2.65 -0.74
N GLY A 85 -18.65 1.61 -1.25
CA GLY A 85 -20.03 1.67 -1.68
C GLY A 85 -21.04 1.45 -0.55
N PRO A 86 -22.14 2.26 -0.45
CA PRO A 86 -23.15 2.11 0.60
C PRO A 86 -23.92 0.78 0.49
N ARG A 87 -24.04 0.20 -0.70
CA ARG A 87 -24.61 -1.13 -0.88
C ARG A 87 -23.80 -2.19 -0.15
N ALA A 88 -22.46 -2.16 -0.29
CA ALA A 88 -21.58 -3.11 0.37
C ALA A 88 -21.74 -3.05 1.90
N TYR A 89 -21.87 -1.85 2.48
CA TYR A 89 -22.07 -1.69 3.91
C TYR A 89 -23.44 -2.23 4.39
N ARG A 90 -24.52 -1.91 3.67
CA ARG A 90 -25.87 -2.39 4.03
C ARG A 90 -26.04 -3.89 3.87
N GLU A 91 -25.39 -4.49 2.87
CA GLU A 91 -25.36 -5.94 2.65
C GLU A 91 -24.33 -6.65 3.55
N LYS A 92 -23.62 -5.90 4.42
CA LYS A 92 -22.65 -6.42 5.38
C LYS A 92 -21.46 -7.17 4.75
N TRP A 93 -21.02 -6.71 3.59
CA TRP A 93 -19.78 -7.21 3.02
C TRP A 93 -18.61 -6.88 3.95
N PRO A 94 -17.65 -7.80 4.14
CA PRO A 94 -16.39 -7.48 4.80
C PRO A 94 -15.70 -6.27 4.17
N TRP A 95 -14.88 -5.57 4.93
CA TRP A 95 -14.12 -4.39 4.49
C TRP A 95 -14.97 -3.15 4.19
N SER A 96 -16.25 -3.15 4.49
CA SER A 96 -17.13 -1.99 4.41
C SER A 96 -17.46 -1.44 5.80
N GLY A 97 -17.75 -0.14 5.87
CA GLY A 97 -18.10 0.52 7.12
C GLY A 97 -19.03 1.72 6.89
N ASP A 98 -19.36 2.43 7.95
CA ASP A 98 -20.33 3.52 7.90
C ASP A 98 -19.84 4.72 7.06
N TRP A 99 -18.52 4.87 6.80
CA TRP A 99 -17.99 5.83 5.84
C TRP A 99 -18.67 5.73 4.47
N CYS A 100 -19.11 4.53 4.07
CA CYS A 100 -19.77 4.30 2.79
C CYS A 100 -21.05 5.12 2.61
N GLU A 101 -21.71 5.51 3.71
CA GLU A 101 -22.95 6.28 3.71
C GLU A 101 -22.76 7.76 4.02
N ARG A 102 -21.55 8.18 4.39
CA ARG A 102 -21.26 9.58 4.74
C ARG A 102 -21.35 10.48 3.51
N LEU A 103 -21.76 11.72 3.73
CA LEU A 103 -21.88 12.74 2.71
C LEU A 103 -20.87 13.86 2.92
N VAL A 104 -20.22 14.28 1.84
CA VAL A 104 -19.33 15.44 1.80
C VAL A 104 -19.80 16.38 0.69
N GLN A 105 -20.16 17.62 1.05
CA GLN A 105 -20.67 18.61 0.09
C GLN A 105 -21.84 18.09 -0.77
N GLY A 106 -22.68 17.22 -0.18
CA GLY A 106 -23.81 16.59 -0.87
C GLY A 106 -23.47 15.37 -1.72
N ASN A 107 -22.20 15.05 -1.90
CA ASN A 107 -21.74 13.83 -2.59
C ASN A 107 -21.60 12.68 -1.60
N SER A 108 -22.08 11.49 -1.96
CA SER A 108 -21.84 10.31 -1.15
C SER A 108 -20.36 9.88 -1.25
N PHE A 109 -19.77 9.44 -0.15
CA PHE A 109 -18.43 8.86 -0.14
C PHE A 109 -18.29 7.74 -1.18
N GLY A 110 -19.35 6.94 -1.36
CA GLY A 110 -19.41 5.90 -2.38
C GLY A 110 -19.22 6.39 -3.82
N ALA A 111 -19.42 7.67 -4.10
CA ALA A 111 -19.23 8.23 -5.44
C ALA A 111 -17.78 8.67 -5.72
N PHE A 112 -16.98 8.99 -4.68
CA PHE A 112 -15.66 9.57 -4.87
C PHE A 112 -14.55 8.91 -4.03
N GLY A 113 -14.89 8.04 -3.08
CA GLY A 113 -13.97 7.52 -2.05
C GLY A 113 -12.95 6.50 -2.52
N CYS A 114 -12.92 6.11 -3.81
CA CYS A 114 -12.03 5.04 -4.29
C CYS A 114 -10.54 5.32 -4.00
N GLY A 115 -10.04 6.53 -4.27
CA GLY A 115 -8.67 6.92 -3.98
C GLY A 115 -8.37 6.94 -2.49
N LEU A 116 -9.33 7.37 -1.67
CA LEU A 116 -9.23 7.39 -0.21
C LEU A 116 -9.17 5.97 0.38
N CYS A 117 -10.01 5.05 -0.12
CA CYS A 117 -9.92 3.63 0.21
C CYS A 117 -8.55 3.05 -0.15
N CYS A 118 -8.04 3.39 -1.34
CA CYS A 118 -6.71 2.93 -1.78
C CYS A 118 -5.59 3.42 -0.85
N MET A 119 -5.62 4.67 -0.43
CA MET A 119 -4.61 5.21 0.51
C MET A 119 -4.74 4.60 1.90
N ALA A 120 -5.98 4.42 2.41
CA ALA A 120 -6.23 3.75 3.69
C ALA A 120 -5.75 2.29 3.67
N ASN A 121 -5.93 1.58 2.54
CA ASN A 121 -5.40 0.23 2.35
C ASN A 121 -3.87 0.22 2.45
N ILE A 122 -3.17 1.16 1.81
CA ILE A 122 -1.70 1.28 1.86
C ILE A 122 -1.25 1.56 3.29
N TYR A 123 -1.85 2.56 3.94
CA TYR A 123 -1.50 2.93 5.30
C TYR A 123 -1.68 1.75 6.26
N SER A 124 -2.86 1.16 6.28
CA SER A 124 -3.18 0.07 7.23
C SER A 124 -2.46 -1.24 6.93
N THR A 125 -1.99 -1.46 5.68
CA THR A 125 -1.23 -2.67 5.34
C THR A 125 0.26 -2.52 5.64
N LEU A 126 0.86 -1.36 5.37
CA LEU A 126 2.32 -1.23 5.33
C LEU A 126 2.92 -0.47 6.52
N SER A 127 2.15 0.33 7.26
CA SER A 127 2.69 1.15 8.35
C SER A 127 2.67 0.45 9.72
N GLY A 128 1.88 -0.61 9.89
CA GLY A 128 1.61 -1.20 11.20
C GLY A 128 0.59 -0.42 12.04
N TYR A 129 0.06 0.68 11.53
CA TYR A 129 -1.06 1.43 12.08
C TYR A 129 -2.34 1.11 11.32
N GLU A 130 -3.49 1.48 11.86
CA GLU A 130 -4.80 1.26 11.20
C GLU A 130 -5.55 2.58 11.05
N CYS A 131 -6.25 2.75 9.93
CA CYS A 131 -7.19 3.85 9.73
C CYS A 131 -8.36 3.39 8.86
N SER A 132 -9.53 4.04 9.03
CA SER A 132 -10.62 3.90 8.08
C SER A 132 -10.39 4.77 6.82
N PRO A 133 -11.14 4.53 5.74
CA PRO A 133 -11.17 5.46 4.61
C PRO A 133 -11.65 6.88 4.99
N TRP A 134 -12.44 7.01 6.05
CA TRP A 134 -12.87 8.33 6.54
C TRP A 134 -11.75 9.05 7.29
N ASP A 135 -11.00 8.37 8.16
CA ASP A 135 -9.81 8.94 8.80
C ASP A 135 -8.81 9.43 7.74
N MET A 136 -8.62 8.62 6.68
CA MET A 136 -7.76 8.99 5.55
C MET A 136 -8.30 10.21 4.79
N TYR A 137 -9.62 10.36 4.64
CA TYR A 137 -10.23 11.56 4.09
C TYR A 137 -9.91 12.80 4.94
N GLU A 138 -10.11 12.73 6.25
CA GLU A 138 -9.83 13.83 7.17
C GLU A 138 -8.35 14.20 7.16
N PHE A 139 -7.47 13.20 7.15
CA PHE A 139 -6.04 13.43 7.03
C PHE A 139 -5.65 14.07 5.70
N ALA A 140 -6.19 13.61 4.58
CA ALA A 140 -5.90 14.16 3.26
C ALA A 140 -6.28 15.64 3.15
N THR A 141 -7.40 16.07 3.75
CA THR A 141 -7.81 17.49 3.78
C THR A 141 -6.88 18.35 4.63
N GLN A 142 -6.11 17.78 5.54
CA GLN A 142 -5.14 18.49 6.37
C GLN A 142 -3.73 18.48 5.77
N ALA A 143 -3.34 17.36 5.16
CA ALA A 143 -1.98 17.12 4.67
C ALA A 143 -1.74 17.65 3.25
N SER A 144 -2.81 17.83 2.45
CA SER A 144 -2.74 18.29 1.07
C SER A 144 -3.71 19.46 0.82
N LEU A 145 -3.88 19.85 -0.44
CA LEU A 145 -4.87 20.84 -0.84
C LEU A 145 -6.21 20.21 -1.23
N TYR A 146 -6.39 18.93 -0.95
CA TYR A 146 -7.59 18.19 -1.28
C TYR A 146 -8.82 18.79 -0.58
N TYR A 147 -9.77 19.18 -1.40
CA TYR A 147 -11.08 19.63 -0.95
C TYR A 147 -12.15 19.13 -1.93
N PRO A 148 -13.01 18.18 -1.54
CA PRO A 148 -14.03 17.67 -2.44
C PRO A 148 -15.04 18.77 -2.77
N SER A 149 -15.25 19.00 -4.06
CA SER A 149 -16.24 19.94 -4.56
C SER A 149 -17.55 19.24 -4.89
N SER A 150 -18.61 20.03 -5.13
CA SER A 150 -19.89 19.51 -5.63
C SER A 150 -19.80 18.87 -7.02
N GLU A 151 -18.74 19.20 -7.79
CA GLU A 151 -18.53 18.70 -9.16
C GLU A 151 -17.58 17.51 -9.20
N SER A 152 -16.59 17.48 -8.31
CA SER A 152 -15.60 16.40 -8.23
C SER A 152 -15.19 16.15 -6.78
N GLY A 153 -15.64 15.01 -6.25
CA GLY A 153 -15.21 14.56 -4.93
C GLY A 153 -13.91 13.77 -4.94
N ALA A 154 -13.49 13.24 -6.11
CA ALA A 154 -12.31 12.38 -6.22
C ALA A 154 -11.01 13.13 -5.91
N ILE A 155 -10.17 12.52 -5.09
CA ILE A 155 -8.84 13.04 -4.79
C ILE A 155 -7.92 12.96 -6.01
N GLY A 156 -7.11 14.01 -6.23
CA GLY A 156 -6.13 14.09 -7.32
C GLY A 156 -4.82 13.37 -7.02
N TRP A 157 -4.00 13.22 -8.05
CA TRP A 157 -2.73 12.50 -7.95
C TRP A 157 -1.73 13.15 -7.00
N GLU A 158 -1.56 14.47 -7.12
CA GLU A 158 -0.63 15.24 -6.31
C GLU A 158 -1.06 15.27 -4.84
N ASP A 159 -2.38 15.32 -4.58
CA ASP A 159 -2.92 15.26 -3.22
C ASP A 159 -2.72 13.88 -2.60
N MET A 160 -2.92 12.80 -3.37
CA MET A 160 -2.62 11.43 -2.90
C MET A 160 -1.14 11.27 -2.57
N GLN A 161 -0.24 11.73 -3.46
CA GLN A 161 1.20 11.66 -3.22
C GLN A 161 1.60 12.46 -1.99
N THR A 162 1.11 13.70 -1.86
CA THR A 162 1.39 14.57 -0.71
C THR A 162 0.92 13.93 0.59
N THR A 163 -0.31 13.41 0.60
CA THR A 163 -0.90 12.75 1.77
C THR A 163 -0.11 11.52 2.19
N LEU A 164 0.20 10.62 1.26
CA LEU A 164 0.97 9.42 1.55
C LEU A 164 2.41 9.74 1.98
N THR A 165 3.03 10.78 1.39
CA THR A 165 4.36 11.24 1.82
C THR A 165 4.34 11.76 3.25
N ALA A 166 3.31 12.54 3.64
CA ALA A 166 3.12 13.00 5.01
C ALA A 166 2.85 11.85 6.00
N ALA A 167 2.29 10.74 5.52
CA ALA A 167 2.10 9.50 6.28
C ALA A 167 3.33 8.57 6.28
N GLY A 168 4.48 9.01 5.75
CA GLY A 168 5.76 8.28 5.81
C GLY A 168 6.04 7.37 4.62
N PHE A 169 5.28 7.45 3.52
CA PHE A 169 5.49 6.60 2.35
C PHE A 169 6.37 7.26 1.30
N SER A 170 7.32 6.50 0.77
CA SER A 170 8.02 6.84 -0.46
C SER A 170 7.19 6.38 -1.66
N CYS A 171 6.66 7.34 -2.41
CA CYS A 171 5.80 7.05 -3.55
C CYS A 171 6.09 7.97 -4.74
N SER A 172 5.81 7.46 -5.95
CA SER A 172 6.07 8.15 -7.20
C SER A 172 4.85 8.12 -8.12
N LEU A 173 4.56 9.27 -8.74
CA LEU A 173 3.56 9.37 -9.81
C LEU A 173 4.16 8.89 -11.13
N CYS A 174 3.49 7.98 -11.80
CA CYS A 174 3.98 7.28 -12.97
C CYS A 174 3.00 7.36 -14.14
N VAL A 175 3.58 7.45 -15.35
CA VAL A 175 2.85 7.30 -16.60
C VAL A 175 2.90 5.84 -17.07
N LYS A 176 1.92 5.43 -17.87
CA LYS A 176 1.89 4.10 -18.47
C LYS A 176 3.19 3.86 -19.25
N PRO A 177 3.97 2.81 -18.90
CA PRO A 177 5.14 2.43 -19.69
C PRO A 177 4.78 2.08 -21.13
N ALA A 178 5.75 2.22 -22.02
CA ALA A 178 5.55 1.94 -23.44
C ALA A 178 5.24 0.47 -23.71
N THR A 179 5.84 -0.43 -22.94
CA THR A 179 5.65 -1.88 -23.05
C THR A 179 5.09 -2.48 -21.76
N TYR A 180 4.48 -3.64 -21.90
CA TYR A 180 3.97 -4.39 -20.76
C TYR A 180 5.11 -4.94 -19.88
N GLU A 181 6.20 -5.35 -20.51
CA GLU A 181 7.40 -5.85 -19.83
C GLU A 181 8.03 -4.80 -18.92
N GLU A 182 8.05 -3.53 -19.36
CA GLU A 182 8.48 -2.41 -18.51
C GLU A 182 7.55 -2.23 -17.29
N PHE A 183 6.24 -2.43 -17.46
CA PHE A 183 5.29 -2.37 -16.37
C PHE A 183 5.48 -3.52 -15.38
N GLN A 184 5.69 -4.75 -15.89
CA GLN A 184 6.00 -5.91 -15.05
C GLN A 184 7.26 -5.66 -14.21
N GLU A 185 8.33 -5.14 -14.83
CA GLU A 185 9.58 -4.86 -14.12
C GLU A 185 9.41 -3.82 -13.02
N GLN A 186 8.59 -2.78 -13.26
CA GLN A 186 8.28 -1.80 -12.22
C GLN A 186 7.49 -2.40 -11.06
N MET A 187 6.55 -3.31 -11.34
CA MET A 187 5.73 -3.95 -10.30
C MET A 187 6.55 -4.89 -9.40
N LYS A 188 7.64 -5.47 -9.87
CA LYS A 188 8.58 -6.26 -9.04
C LYS A 188 9.20 -5.44 -7.90
N HIS A 189 9.35 -4.12 -8.09
CA HIS A 189 9.97 -3.20 -7.13
C HIS A 189 8.95 -2.31 -6.40
N THR A 190 7.68 -2.66 -6.49
CA THR A 190 6.57 -1.87 -5.94
C THR A 190 5.83 -2.69 -4.89
N GLN A 191 5.69 -2.19 -3.66
CA GLN A 191 4.94 -2.88 -2.61
C GLN A 191 3.44 -2.86 -2.86
N SER A 192 2.93 -1.73 -3.34
CA SER A 192 1.56 -1.54 -3.81
C SER A 192 1.50 -0.40 -4.81
N ALA A 193 0.54 -0.44 -5.73
CA ALA A 193 0.25 0.71 -6.56
C ALA A 193 -1.24 1.08 -6.49
N ILE A 194 -1.52 2.39 -6.46
CA ILE A 194 -2.84 2.92 -6.76
C ILE A 194 -2.88 3.14 -8.27
N VAL A 195 -3.79 2.48 -8.95
CA VAL A 195 -3.93 2.57 -10.41
C VAL A 195 -5.26 3.19 -10.80
N LEU A 196 -5.26 4.09 -11.78
CA LEU A 196 -6.47 4.66 -12.35
C LEU A 196 -6.86 3.85 -13.58
N VAL A 197 -7.91 3.05 -13.43
CA VAL A 197 -8.44 2.19 -14.49
C VAL A 197 -9.65 2.84 -15.19
N SER A 198 -9.83 2.47 -16.46
CA SER A 198 -11.01 2.84 -17.24
C SER A 198 -11.36 1.74 -18.23
N SER A 199 -12.57 1.79 -18.80
CA SER A 199 -13.03 0.83 -19.80
C SER A 199 -12.23 0.87 -21.10
N ASN A 200 -11.58 1.99 -21.41
CA ASN A 200 -10.81 2.15 -22.65
C ASN A 200 -11.54 1.55 -23.87
N TYR A 201 -12.76 2.03 -24.11
CA TYR A 201 -13.66 1.53 -25.17
C TYR A 201 -14.23 0.11 -24.93
N ASP A 202 -14.46 -0.22 -23.65
CA ASP A 202 -15.01 -1.51 -23.20
C ASP A 202 -14.16 -2.75 -23.53
N ALA A 203 -12.89 -2.55 -23.90
CA ALA A 203 -11.96 -3.64 -24.21
C ALA A 203 -11.19 -4.17 -22.99
N THR A 204 -11.56 -3.76 -21.77
CA THR A 204 -10.83 -4.06 -20.55
C THR A 204 -11.67 -4.84 -19.53
N TYR A 205 -11.00 -5.31 -18.48
CA TYR A 205 -11.64 -5.96 -17.33
C TYR A 205 -12.67 -5.06 -16.62
N TRP A 206 -12.46 -3.72 -16.62
CA TRP A 206 -13.38 -2.72 -16.05
C TRP A 206 -14.28 -2.12 -17.14
N GLN A 207 -15.31 -2.86 -17.56
CA GLN A 207 -16.27 -2.38 -18.55
C GLN A 207 -17.14 -1.24 -17.98
N ASN A 208 -17.56 -0.34 -18.84
CA ASN A 208 -18.42 0.83 -18.52
C ASN A 208 -17.88 1.69 -17.37
N THR A 209 -16.54 1.74 -17.20
CA THR A 209 -15.88 2.49 -16.14
C THR A 209 -15.20 3.73 -16.72
N PRO A 210 -15.71 4.95 -16.45
CA PRO A 210 -15.09 6.18 -16.97
C PRO A 210 -13.76 6.52 -16.30
N GLY A 211 -13.54 6.05 -15.08
CA GLY A 211 -12.33 6.17 -14.28
C GLY A 211 -12.57 5.73 -12.86
N HIS A 212 -11.66 4.92 -12.32
CA HIS A 212 -11.78 4.37 -10.98
C HIS A 212 -10.40 4.05 -10.42
N TYR A 213 -10.16 4.40 -9.15
CA TYR A 213 -8.93 4.04 -8.46
C TYR A 213 -9.08 2.68 -7.79
N VAL A 214 -8.09 1.81 -7.99
CA VAL A 214 -7.95 0.51 -7.33
C VAL A 214 -6.52 0.32 -6.85
N ASN A 215 -6.28 -0.58 -5.86
CA ASN A 215 -4.91 -1.01 -5.55
C ASN A 215 -4.61 -2.35 -6.21
N ILE A 216 -3.33 -2.52 -6.54
CA ILE A 216 -2.74 -3.83 -6.83
C ILE A 216 -1.63 -4.13 -5.83
N TRP A 217 -1.54 -5.41 -5.45
CA TRP A 217 -0.66 -5.92 -4.40
C TRP A 217 -0.01 -7.23 -4.81
N LEU A 218 1.13 -7.56 -4.21
CA LEU A 218 1.70 -8.90 -4.22
C LEU A 218 1.87 -9.48 -5.64
N TYR A 219 2.52 -8.71 -6.53
CA TYR A 219 2.78 -9.19 -7.89
C TYR A 219 3.57 -10.50 -7.85
N GLN A 220 3.04 -11.53 -8.52
CA GLN A 220 3.63 -12.84 -8.67
C GLN A 220 4.22 -12.98 -10.07
N GLU A 221 5.54 -12.94 -10.19
CA GLU A 221 6.24 -12.99 -11.47
C GLU A 221 5.96 -14.30 -12.24
N ASP A 222 5.96 -15.45 -11.53
CA ASP A 222 5.78 -16.76 -12.13
C ASP A 222 4.40 -16.97 -12.78
N THR A 223 3.36 -16.33 -12.24
CA THR A 223 1.97 -16.48 -12.69
C THR A 223 1.40 -15.24 -13.35
N ASP A 224 2.14 -14.14 -13.33
CA ASP A 224 1.72 -12.82 -13.81
C ASP A 224 0.42 -12.32 -13.16
N LEU A 225 0.21 -12.64 -11.90
CA LEU A 225 -0.97 -12.28 -11.12
C LEU A 225 -0.68 -11.20 -10.10
N VAL A 226 -1.69 -10.38 -9.80
CA VAL A 226 -1.73 -9.43 -8.69
C VAL A 226 -2.98 -9.61 -7.87
N LEU A 227 -2.90 -9.37 -6.56
CA LEU A 227 -4.07 -9.26 -5.71
C LEU A 227 -4.72 -7.89 -5.93
N LEU A 228 -5.98 -7.87 -6.33
CA LEU A 228 -6.77 -6.67 -6.55
C LEU A 228 -7.48 -6.26 -5.26
N ALA A 229 -7.31 -5.01 -4.84
CA ALA A 229 -8.22 -4.35 -3.91
C ALA A 229 -9.12 -3.38 -4.71
N GLU A 230 -10.39 -3.76 -4.84
CA GLU A 230 -11.40 -3.09 -5.65
C GLU A 230 -12.45 -2.41 -4.77
N PRO A 231 -12.31 -1.09 -4.52
CA PRO A 231 -13.20 -0.39 -3.58
C PRO A 231 -14.66 -0.33 -4.02
N GLY A 232 -14.91 -0.33 -5.32
CA GLY A 232 -16.25 -0.11 -5.91
C GLY A 232 -17.06 -1.39 -6.11
N ASN A 233 -16.40 -2.56 -6.12
CA ASN A 233 -17.06 -3.81 -6.43
C ASN A 233 -16.66 -4.92 -5.46
N PRO A 234 -17.53 -5.28 -4.47
CA PRO A 234 -17.20 -6.28 -3.46
C PRO A 234 -16.94 -7.68 -4.03
N GLU A 235 -17.54 -8.03 -5.18
CA GLU A 235 -17.34 -9.35 -5.82
C GLU A 235 -15.96 -9.47 -6.48
N LYS A 236 -15.37 -8.35 -6.91
CA LYS A 236 -14.03 -8.28 -7.49
C LYS A 236 -12.95 -8.01 -6.44
N ASN A 237 -13.34 -7.50 -5.28
CA ASN A 237 -12.40 -7.20 -4.20
C ASN A 237 -11.71 -8.48 -3.71
N ARG A 238 -10.40 -8.42 -3.45
CA ARG A 238 -9.56 -9.54 -3.01
C ARG A 238 -9.45 -10.71 -4.01
N THR A 239 -9.60 -10.43 -5.30
CA THR A 239 -9.39 -11.43 -6.36
C THR A 239 -7.98 -11.33 -6.94
N TRP A 240 -7.43 -12.48 -7.32
CA TRP A 240 -6.21 -12.55 -8.12
C TRP A 240 -6.55 -12.37 -9.59
N ILE A 241 -5.93 -11.38 -10.23
CA ILE A 241 -6.14 -11.09 -11.65
C ILE A 241 -4.82 -10.98 -12.40
N PRO A 242 -4.79 -11.28 -13.71
CA PRO A 242 -3.62 -11.01 -14.53
C PRO A 242 -3.21 -9.53 -14.47
N LEU A 243 -1.95 -9.26 -14.23
CA LEU A 243 -1.41 -7.88 -14.25
C LEU A 243 -1.68 -7.19 -15.60
N ARG A 244 -1.74 -7.98 -16.67
CA ARG A 244 -2.10 -7.51 -18.02
C ARG A 244 -3.43 -6.78 -18.06
N TYR A 245 -4.45 -7.23 -17.30
CA TYR A 245 -5.75 -6.56 -17.25
C TYR A 245 -5.63 -5.14 -16.68
N VAL A 246 -4.75 -4.95 -15.70
CA VAL A 246 -4.46 -3.63 -15.13
C VAL A 246 -3.79 -2.73 -16.16
N TYR A 247 -2.73 -3.23 -16.82
CA TYR A 247 -1.98 -2.49 -17.84
C TYR A 247 -2.89 -2.01 -18.99
N ASP A 248 -3.75 -2.89 -19.50
CA ASP A 248 -4.67 -2.56 -20.60
C ASP A 248 -5.74 -1.54 -20.17
N ALA A 249 -6.14 -1.52 -18.89
CA ALA A 249 -7.14 -0.62 -18.35
C ALA A 249 -6.61 0.74 -17.88
N LEU A 250 -5.29 0.98 -17.83
CA LEU A 250 -4.71 2.24 -17.39
C LEU A 250 -5.28 3.42 -18.20
N LYS A 251 -5.83 4.44 -17.51
CA LYS A 251 -6.57 5.56 -18.13
C LYS A 251 -5.62 6.58 -18.77
N LEU A 252 -5.43 6.47 -20.09
CA LEU A 252 -4.44 7.23 -20.85
C LEU A 252 -4.65 8.76 -20.88
N VAL A 253 -5.87 9.24 -20.73
CA VAL A 253 -6.17 10.68 -20.75
C VAL A 253 -5.83 11.39 -19.43
N SER A 254 -5.45 10.64 -18.38
CA SER A 254 -4.99 11.21 -17.13
C SER A 254 -3.50 11.61 -17.24
N PRO A 255 -3.04 12.67 -16.54
CA PRO A 255 -1.60 13.05 -16.56
C PRO A 255 -0.69 11.95 -15.99
N TYR A 256 -1.19 11.18 -15.03
CA TYR A 256 -0.56 9.98 -14.49
C TYR A 256 -1.54 8.82 -14.54
N GLN A 257 -1.05 7.58 -14.57
CA GLN A 257 -1.87 6.39 -14.63
C GLN A 257 -1.80 5.56 -13.36
N TYR A 258 -0.72 5.70 -12.59
CA TYR A 258 -0.59 5.04 -11.29
C TYR A 258 0.37 5.80 -10.36
N LEU A 259 0.19 5.54 -9.07
CA LEU A 259 1.08 5.93 -7.99
C LEU A 259 1.70 4.66 -7.42
N ALA A 260 3.01 4.51 -7.57
CA ALA A 260 3.77 3.38 -7.06
C ALA A 260 4.31 3.67 -5.66
N VAL A 261 4.10 2.75 -4.71
CA VAL A 261 4.62 2.83 -3.33
C VAL A 261 5.81 1.90 -3.20
N ALA A 262 6.99 2.48 -2.88
CA ALA A 262 8.24 1.75 -2.78
C ALA A 262 8.49 1.20 -1.36
N PHE A 263 8.32 2.04 -0.33
CA PHE A 263 8.54 1.65 1.07
C PHE A 263 7.86 2.61 2.04
N TYR A 264 7.78 2.20 3.31
CA TYR A 264 7.34 3.00 4.45
C TYR A 264 8.53 3.31 5.36
N ALA A 265 8.57 4.54 5.90
CA ALA A 265 9.55 4.99 6.86
C ALA A 265 8.83 5.55 8.11
N GLU A 266 8.92 4.84 9.21
CA GLU A 266 8.25 5.15 10.48
C GLU A 266 8.62 6.55 11.01
N GLU A 267 9.88 6.95 10.89
CA GLU A 267 10.39 8.26 11.32
C GLU A 267 9.84 9.42 10.48
N ALA A 268 9.40 9.14 9.25
CA ALA A 268 8.79 10.13 8.36
C ALA A 268 7.26 10.22 8.52
N ASN A 269 6.64 9.29 9.25
CA ASN A 269 5.20 9.31 9.50
C ASN A 269 4.83 10.42 10.48
N GLY A 270 4.29 11.52 9.96
CA GLY A 270 3.81 12.66 10.75
C GLY A 270 2.41 12.47 11.35
N TRP A 271 1.68 11.46 10.94
CA TRP A 271 0.28 11.25 11.36
C TRP A 271 0.15 10.24 12.50
N LYS A 272 0.72 9.06 12.38
CA LYS A 272 0.71 7.98 13.40
C LYS A 272 -0.67 7.70 13.99
N TRP A 273 -1.71 7.83 13.19
CA TRP A 273 -3.07 7.47 13.57
C TRP A 273 -3.20 5.96 13.70
N ASN A 274 -3.88 5.50 14.75
CA ASN A 274 -4.04 4.07 14.96
C ASN A 274 -5.42 3.75 15.54
N GLY A 275 -6.27 3.21 14.70
CA GLY A 275 -7.61 2.77 15.03
C GLY A 275 -8.57 2.97 13.87
N ILE A 276 -9.61 2.17 13.83
CA ILE A 276 -10.75 2.30 12.92
C ILE A 276 -11.96 2.55 13.80
N ASP A 277 -12.25 3.84 14.07
CA ASP A 277 -13.34 4.25 14.95
C ASP A 277 -14.73 4.11 14.31
N ASP A 278 -14.77 3.92 13.00
CA ASP A 278 -16.00 3.74 12.24
C ASP A 278 -16.64 2.38 12.52
N ASN A 279 -17.96 2.34 12.52
CA ASN A 279 -18.68 1.08 12.57
C ASN A 279 -18.51 0.32 11.23
N TRP A 280 -17.69 -0.71 11.23
CA TRP A 280 -17.35 -1.48 10.03
C TRP A 280 -17.61 -2.98 10.20
N ASN A 281 -17.78 -3.67 9.07
CA ASN A 281 -18.18 -5.06 9.03
C ASN A 281 -17.00 -6.06 9.25
N GLY A 282 -15.82 -5.56 9.57
CA GLY A 282 -14.65 -6.39 9.82
C GLY A 282 -13.93 -6.86 8.54
N ARG A 283 -12.92 -7.69 8.73
CA ARG A 283 -12.08 -8.23 7.66
C ARG A 283 -12.69 -9.47 6.97
N PHE A 284 -13.52 -10.24 7.70
CA PHE A 284 -14.08 -11.53 7.26
C PHE A 284 -15.45 -11.74 7.88
#